data_22a957d04e934e2caf7021dc11fe9bdc
#
_entry.id   22a957d04e934e2caf7021dc11fe9bdc
#
_cell.length_a   1.000
_cell.length_b   1.000
_cell.length_c   1.000
_cell.angle_alpha   90.00
_cell.angle_beta   90.00
_cell.angle_gamma   90.00
#
_symmetry.space_group_name_H-M   'P 1'
#
loop_
_entity.id
_entity.type
_entity.pdbx_description
1 polymer ?
#
loop_
_entity_poly.entity_id
_entity_poly.type
_entity_poly.pdbx_seq_one_letter_code
_entity_poly.pdbx_strand_id
1 'polypeptide(L)'
;MNLEDHAGDVIRKSRAMRNVSAASAAAAAGLTEAELAAAEDTGTFSKRLDFARLAELIDANPAKLEAFANGWLPAAVDLSRWRELRVFTTSGQGMTVNCYLVWDEVSLDAALFDTGWEAAPILQAIQDNQLQLRHIFITHSHHDHIAALGDI
;
A
#
# COMPACT_ATOMS: atom_id res chain seq x y z
N MET A 1 -3.35 -10.79 4.97
CA MET A 1 -2.67 -9.57 4.50
C MET A 1 -3.73 -8.48 4.47
N ASN A 2 -3.48 -7.36 5.12
CA ASN A 2 -4.35 -6.18 5.00
C ASN A 2 -3.67 -5.22 4.04
N LEU A 3 -4.44 -4.60 3.16
CA LEU A 3 -3.94 -3.51 2.34
C LEU A 3 -3.96 -2.23 3.18
N GLU A 4 -3.05 -1.30 2.90
CA GLU A 4 -2.99 0.00 3.56
C GLU A 4 -4.25 0.82 3.24
N ASP A 5 -4.62 0.86 1.96
CA ASP A 5 -5.80 1.56 1.48
C ASP A 5 -6.99 0.61 1.35
N HIS A 6 -8.18 1.09 1.65
CA HIS A 6 -9.43 0.45 1.27
C HIS A 6 -10.03 1.11 0.00
N ALA A 7 -11.07 0.51 -0.55
CA ALA A 7 -11.66 0.99 -1.80
C ALA A 7 -12.17 2.46 -1.74
N GLY A 8 -12.63 2.90 -0.57
CA GLY A 8 -13.02 4.30 -0.33
C GLY A 8 -11.84 5.26 -0.44
N ASP A 9 -10.66 4.89 0.08
CA ASP A 9 -9.43 5.68 -0.07
C ASP A 9 -9.03 5.83 -1.52
N VAL A 10 -9.09 4.73 -2.28
CA VAL A 10 -8.79 4.75 -3.72
C VAL A 10 -9.73 5.70 -4.46
N ILE A 11 -11.03 5.66 -4.16
CA ILE A 11 -12.01 6.59 -4.74
C ILE A 11 -11.66 8.03 -4.37
N ARG A 12 -11.43 8.33 -3.09
CA ARG A 12 -11.09 9.67 -2.61
C ARG A 12 -9.82 10.22 -3.25
N LYS A 13 -8.74 9.43 -3.25
CA LYS A 13 -7.45 9.81 -3.83
C LYS A 13 -7.58 10.05 -5.35
N SER A 14 -8.23 9.14 -6.08
CA SER A 14 -8.40 9.26 -7.53
C SER A 14 -9.25 10.47 -7.93
N ARG A 15 -10.38 10.71 -7.24
CA ARG A 15 -11.19 11.89 -7.53
C ARG A 15 -10.46 13.20 -7.22
N ALA A 16 -9.66 13.24 -6.14
CA ALA A 16 -8.86 14.43 -5.82
C ALA A 16 -7.80 14.70 -6.90
N MET A 17 -7.10 13.67 -7.38
CA MET A 17 -6.12 13.77 -8.47
C MET A 17 -6.75 14.29 -9.79
N ARG A 18 -8.00 13.96 -10.04
CA ARG A 18 -8.75 14.38 -11.24
C ARG A 18 -9.56 15.66 -11.02
N ASN A 19 -9.47 16.31 -9.85
CA ASN A 19 -10.27 17.47 -9.48
C ASN A 19 -11.79 17.23 -9.60
N VAL A 20 -12.23 16.00 -9.30
CA VAL A 20 -13.65 15.60 -9.30
C VAL A 20 -14.26 15.95 -7.95
N SER A 21 -15.36 16.73 -7.97
CA SER A 21 -16.07 17.09 -6.75
C SER A 21 -16.75 15.88 -6.10
N ALA A 22 -16.97 15.95 -4.77
CA ALA A 22 -17.72 14.91 -4.04
C ALA A 22 -19.14 14.75 -4.62
N ALA A 23 -19.82 15.85 -4.96
CA ALA A 23 -21.14 15.82 -5.56
C ALA A 23 -21.17 15.06 -6.88
N SER A 24 -20.19 15.31 -7.77
CA SER A 24 -20.11 14.64 -9.07
C SER A 24 -19.79 13.13 -8.91
N ALA A 25 -18.87 12.78 -8.02
CA ALA A 25 -18.53 11.38 -7.74
C ALA A 25 -19.71 10.63 -7.09
N ALA A 26 -20.40 11.24 -6.14
CA ALA A 26 -21.58 10.67 -5.51
C ALA A 26 -22.69 10.41 -6.54
N ALA A 27 -22.99 11.40 -7.40
CA ALA A 27 -23.98 11.25 -8.46
C ALA A 27 -23.62 10.12 -9.43
N ALA A 28 -22.35 10.02 -9.84
CA ALA A 28 -21.86 8.96 -10.72
C ALA A 28 -21.97 7.59 -10.06
N ALA A 29 -21.65 7.48 -8.77
CA ALA A 29 -21.74 6.24 -8.00
C ALA A 29 -23.18 5.83 -7.64
N GLY A 30 -24.18 6.70 -7.83
CA GLY A 30 -25.55 6.52 -7.37
C GLY A 30 -25.72 6.69 -5.85
N LEU A 31 -24.84 7.49 -5.24
CA LEU A 31 -24.82 7.81 -3.81
C LEU A 31 -25.27 9.25 -3.55
N THR A 32 -25.62 9.54 -2.31
CA THR A 32 -25.60 10.92 -1.78
C THR A 32 -24.17 11.29 -1.40
N GLU A 33 -23.89 12.59 -1.27
CA GLU A 33 -22.55 13.05 -0.82
C GLU A 33 -22.20 12.52 0.57
N ALA A 34 -23.17 12.42 1.47
CA ALA A 34 -22.97 11.86 2.81
C ALA A 34 -22.62 10.36 2.78
N GLU A 35 -23.28 9.59 1.90
CA GLU A 35 -22.96 8.17 1.71
C GLU A 35 -21.56 7.99 1.09
N LEU A 36 -21.19 8.86 0.13
CA LEU A 36 -19.84 8.85 -0.44
C LEU A 36 -18.80 9.18 0.62
N ALA A 37 -18.99 10.24 1.40
CA ALA A 37 -18.07 10.63 2.46
C ALA A 37 -17.87 9.51 3.49
N ALA A 38 -18.94 8.86 3.92
CA ALA A 38 -18.86 7.71 4.82
C ALA A 38 -18.10 6.52 4.19
N ALA A 39 -18.33 6.26 2.90
CA ALA A 39 -17.63 5.20 2.18
C ALA A 39 -16.13 5.52 1.98
N GLU A 40 -15.79 6.79 1.71
CA GLU A 40 -14.40 7.26 1.61
C GLU A 40 -13.65 7.21 2.95
N ASP A 41 -14.36 7.30 4.06
CA ASP A 41 -13.77 7.25 5.40
C ASP A 41 -13.62 5.81 5.95
N THR A 42 -14.57 4.95 5.64
CA THR A 42 -14.66 3.62 6.27
C THR A 42 -14.36 2.46 5.32
N GLY A 43 -14.32 2.68 4.02
CA GLY A 43 -14.23 1.63 3.00
C GLY A 43 -15.50 0.78 2.85
N THR A 44 -16.58 1.12 3.60
CA THR A 44 -17.83 0.36 3.60
C THR A 44 -18.88 1.07 2.76
N PHE A 45 -19.52 0.33 1.88
CA PHE A 45 -20.56 0.86 0.99
C PHE A 45 -21.94 0.44 1.47
N SER A 46 -22.82 1.40 1.69
CA SER A 46 -24.20 1.17 2.18
C SER A 46 -25.10 0.51 1.14
N LYS A 47 -24.74 0.59 -0.13
CA LYS A 47 -25.47 -0.01 -1.26
C LYS A 47 -24.51 -0.27 -2.43
N ARG A 48 -24.98 -1.02 -3.42
CA ARG A 48 -24.21 -1.26 -4.64
C ARG A 48 -24.00 0.04 -5.42
N LEU A 49 -22.75 0.28 -5.84
CA LEU A 49 -22.36 1.43 -6.64
C LEU A 49 -22.50 1.16 -8.13
N ASP A 50 -22.68 2.24 -8.91
CA ASP A 50 -22.44 2.21 -10.34
C ASP A 50 -20.91 2.37 -10.59
N PHE A 51 -20.19 1.25 -10.50
CA PHE A 51 -18.74 1.24 -10.68
C PHE A 51 -18.31 1.67 -12.09
N ALA A 52 -19.16 1.45 -13.10
CA ALA A 52 -18.82 1.82 -14.47
C ALA A 52 -18.72 3.34 -14.62
N ARG A 53 -19.76 4.06 -14.19
CA ARG A 53 -19.80 5.54 -14.24
C ARG A 53 -18.79 6.19 -13.32
N LEU A 54 -18.66 5.68 -12.09
CA LEU A 54 -17.70 6.22 -11.14
C LEU A 54 -16.27 6.06 -11.66
N ALA A 55 -15.91 4.88 -12.12
CA ALA A 55 -14.57 4.56 -12.60
C ALA A 55 -14.19 5.40 -13.84
N GLU A 56 -15.12 5.60 -14.77
CA GLU A 56 -14.91 6.49 -15.91
C GLU A 56 -14.60 7.92 -15.47
N LEU A 57 -15.33 8.43 -14.46
CA LEU A 57 -15.16 9.80 -13.96
C LEU A 57 -13.82 10.01 -13.25
N ILE A 58 -13.33 9.00 -12.51
CA ILE A 58 -12.08 9.08 -11.73
C ILE A 58 -10.87 8.43 -12.44
N ASP A 59 -11.02 8.02 -13.71
CA ASP A 59 -10.01 7.34 -14.53
C ASP A 59 -9.46 6.05 -13.88
N ALA A 60 -10.36 5.21 -13.42
CA ALA A 60 -10.06 3.92 -12.83
C ALA A 60 -10.57 2.76 -13.69
N ASN A 61 -10.09 1.55 -13.43
CA ASN A 61 -10.63 0.36 -14.05
C ASN A 61 -11.87 -0.12 -13.27
N PRO A 62 -13.07 -0.15 -13.86
CA PRO A 62 -14.31 -0.46 -13.15
C PRO A 62 -14.33 -1.86 -12.53
N ALA A 63 -13.85 -2.88 -13.25
CA ALA A 63 -13.84 -4.25 -12.76
C ALA A 63 -12.86 -4.43 -11.58
N LYS A 64 -11.70 -3.78 -11.62
CA LYS A 64 -10.73 -3.81 -10.52
C LYS A 64 -11.26 -3.05 -9.30
N LEU A 65 -11.88 -1.89 -9.50
CA LEU A 65 -12.46 -1.10 -8.41
C LEU A 65 -13.61 -1.86 -7.74
N GLU A 66 -14.50 -2.49 -8.53
CA GLU A 66 -15.58 -3.33 -8.00
C GLU A 66 -15.03 -4.55 -7.25
N ALA A 67 -14.04 -5.25 -7.80
CA ALA A 67 -13.43 -6.39 -7.14
C ALA A 67 -12.79 -5.98 -5.79
N PHE A 68 -12.09 -4.84 -5.77
CA PHE A 68 -11.47 -4.32 -4.56
C PHE A 68 -12.52 -3.91 -3.51
N ALA A 69 -13.57 -3.22 -3.91
CA ALA A 69 -14.70 -2.88 -3.03
C ALA A 69 -15.42 -4.10 -2.46
N ASN A 70 -15.36 -5.23 -3.16
CA ASN A 70 -15.91 -6.52 -2.72
C ASN A 70 -14.89 -7.38 -1.94
N GLY A 71 -13.78 -6.79 -1.48
CA GLY A 71 -12.80 -7.47 -0.63
C GLY A 71 -11.77 -8.29 -1.38
N TRP A 72 -11.50 -8.00 -2.66
CA TRP A 72 -10.38 -8.63 -3.36
C TRP A 72 -9.06 -8.30 -2.65
N LEU A 73 -8.25 -9.34 -2.45
CA LEU A 73 -6.89 -9.24 -1.95
C LEU A 73 -5.94 -9.95 -2.91
N PRO A 74 -4.67 -9.51 -3.02
CA PRO A 74 -3.67 -10.24 -3.78
C PRO A 74 -3.50 -11.65 -3.22
N ALA A 75 -3.23 -12.61 -4.10
CA ALA A 75 -2.91 -13.96 -3.70
C ALA A 75 -1.66 -13.95 -2.79
N ALA A 76 -1.68 -14.75 -1.73
CA ALA A 76 -0.50 -14.93 -0.89
C ALA A 76 0.63 -15.54 -1.73
N VAL A 77 1.81 -14.92 -1.67
CA VAL A 77 3.02 -15.42 -2.32
C VAL A 77 3.89 -16.06 -1.25
N ASP A 78 4.34 -17.29 -1.48
CA ASP A 78 5.32 -17.94 -0.62
C ASP A 78 6.70 -17.35 -0.90
N LEU A 79 7.10 -16.38 -0.08
CA LEU A 79 8.38 -15.69 -0.19
C LEU A 79 9.56 -16.52 0.31
N SER A 80 9.32 -17.63 1.03
CA SER A 80 10.38 -18.53 1.52
C SER A 80 11.13 -19.25 0.40
N ARG A 81 10.58 -19.20 -0.83
CA ARG A 81 11.21 -19.77 -2.03
C ARG A 81 12.47 -19.04 -2.48
N TRP A 82 12.62 -17.77 -2.06
CA TRP A 82 13.77 -16.94 -2.40
C TRP A 82 14.65 -16.76 -1.16
N ARG A 83 15.86 -17.30 -1.21
CA ARG A 83 16.85 -17.18 -0.12
C ARG A 83 17.34 -15.76 0.02
N GLU A 84 17.47 -15.09 -1.11
CA GLU A 84 17.98 -13.73 -1.29
C GLU A 84 16.92 -12.63 -1.08
N LEU A 85 15.81 -12.98 -0.44
CA LEU A 85 14.73 -12.04 -0.09
C LEU A 85 14.32 -12.22 1.36
N ARG A 86 14.20 -11.11 2.09
CA ARG A 86 13.57 -11.05 3.41
C ARG A 86 12.54 -9.94 3.44
N VAL A 87 11.42 -10.23 4.07
CA VAL A 87 10.38 -9.24 4.34
C VAL A 87 10.34 -8.98 5.83
N PHE A 88 10.37 -7.72 6.21
CA PHE A 88 10.20 -7.26 7.58
C PHE A 88 8.88 -6.50 7.66
N THR A 89 7.98 -6.99 8.50
CA THR A 89 6.75 -6.28 8.82
C THR A 89 6.96 -5.55 10.13
N THR A 90 7.02 -4.23 10.07
CA THR A 90 7.23 -3.37 11.24
C THR A 90 5.96 -2.59 11.55
N SER A 91 5.76 -2.23 12.82
CA SER A 91 4.55 -1.55 13.26
C SER A 91 4.88 -0.40 14.20
N GLY A 92 4.19 0.71 14.04
CA GLY A 92 4.30 1.88 14.90
C GLY A 92 3.12 2.80 14.71
N GLN A 93 2.73 3.54 15.74
CA GLN A 93 1.63 4.51 15.71
C GLN A 93 0.29 3.96 15.14
N GLY A 94 0.04 2.65 15.32
CA GLY A 94 -1.16 1.98 14.81
C GLY A 94 -1.12 1.58 13.33
N MET A 95 0.00 1.82 12.64
CA MET A 95 0.22 1.45 11.23
C MET A 95 1.23 0.32 11.11
N THR A 96 1.11 -0.46 10.06
CA THR A 96 2.00 -1.58 9.75
C THR A 96 2.51 -1.44 8.32
N VAL A 97 3.82 -1.54 8.14
CA VAL A 97 4.48 -1.43 6.84
C VAL A 97 5.41 -2.59 6.60
N ASN A 98 5.56 -3.00 5.34
CA ASN A 98 6.51 -4.02 4.92
C ASN A 98 7.74 -3.38 4.29
N CYS A 99 8.92 -3.86 4.71
CA CYS A 99 10.20 -3.54 4.10
C CYS A 99 10.77 -4.79 3.46
N TYR A 100 11.50 -4.63 2.36
CA TYR A 100 12.04 -5.76 1.62
C TYR A 100 13.55 -5.60 1.47
N LEU A 101 14.31 -6.56 1.99
CA LEU A 101 15.75 -6.67 1.79
C LEU A 101 16.01 -7.75 0.74
N VAL A 102 16.67 -7.38 -0.35
CA VAL A 102 17.08 -8.29 -1.41
C VAL A 102 18.59 -8.22 -1.59
N TRP A 103 19.21 -9.33 -1.96
CA TRP A 103 20.66 -9.37 -2.18
C TRP A 103 21.04 -10.36 -3.26
N ASP A 104 22.23 -10.21 -3.80
CA ASP A 104 22.85 -11.19 -4.66
C ASP A 104 23.63 -12.22 -3.84
N GLU A 105 23.37 -13.51 -4.05
CA GLU A 105 23.97 -14.59 -3.24
C GLU A 105 25.49 -14.73 -3.44
N VAL A 106 26.06 -14.17 -4.49
CA VAL A 106 27.50 -14.29 -4.81
C VAL A 106 28.28 -13.10 -4.32
N SER A 107 27.82 -11.89 -4.67
CA SER A 107 28.50 -10.63 -4.28
C SER A 107 28.16 -10.18 -2.87
N LEU A 108 27.04 -10.65 -2.32
CA LEU A 108 26.44 -10.21 -1.06
C LEU A 108 26.04 -8.72 -1.06
N ASP A 109 26.01 -8.09 -2.22
CA ASP A 109 25.48 -6.74 -2.38
C ASP A 109 23.96 -6.75 -2.19
N ALA A 110 23.48 -5.84 -1.35
CA ALA A 110 22.08 -5.79 -0.96
C ALA A 110 21.42 -4.45 -1.25
N ALA A 111 20.11 -4.50 -1.45
CA ALA A 111 19.24 -3.35 -1.54
C ALA A 111 18.06 -3.50 -0.58
N LEU A 112 17.70 -2.41 0.08
CA LEU A 112 16.56 -2.31 0.97
C LEU A 112 15.48 -1.44 0.32
N PHE A 113 14.22 -1.90 0.36
CA PHE A 113 13.06 -1.15 -0.08
C PHE A 113 12.23 -0.78 1.15
N ASP A 114 12.13 0.52 1.42
CA ASP A 114 11.63 1.16 2.63
C ASP A 114 12.35 0.70 3.91
N THR A 115 12.29 1.50 4.94
CA THR A 115 13.01 1.23 6.20
C THR A 115 12.09 0.84 7.34
N GLY A 116 10.79 1.14 7.22
CA GLY A 116 9.82 0.85 8.25
C GLY A 116 10.01 1.65 9.51
N TRP A 117 9.44 1.13 10.59
CA TRP A 117 9.47 1.73 11.93
C TRP A 117 10.73 1.38 12.73
N GLU A 118 11.39 0.26 12.42
CA GLU A 118 12.47 -0.31 13.21
C GLU A 118 13.64 -0.76 12.35
N ALA A 119 14.84 -0.28 12.65
CA ALA A 119 16.08 -0.68 11.98
C ALA A 119 16.61 -2.05 12.47
N ALA A 120 16.41 -2.37 13.75
CA ALA A 120 17.08 -3.50 14.40
C ALA A 120 16.93 -4.85 13.67
N PRO A 121 15.75 -5.31 13.25
CA PRO A 121 15.63 -6.59 12.55
C PRO A 121 16.30 -6.58 11.17
N ILE A 122 16.34 -5.43 10.50
CA ILE A 122 16.98 -5.26 9.20
C ILE A 122 18.51 -5.33 9.37
N LEU A 123 19.06 -4.57 10.32
CA LEU A 123 20.50 -4.57 10.62
C LEU A 123 20.98 -5.95 11.06
N GLN A 124 20.18 -6.65 11.87
CA GLN A 124 20.49 -8.03 12.28
C GLN A 124 20.58 -8.96 11.07
N ALA A 125 19.63 -8.89 10.14
CA ALA A 125 19.64 -9.72 8.94
C ALA A 125 20.84 -9.40 8.03
N ILE A 126 21.23 -8.11 7.91
CA ILE A 126 22.43 -7.68 7.18
C ILE A 126 23.68 -8.31 7.81
N GLN A 127 23.79 -8.25 9.14
CA GLN A 127 24.94 -8.81 9.87
C GLN A 127 24.99 -10.35 9.76
N ASP A 128 23.88 -11.04 10.01
CA ASP A 128 23.81 -12.51 10.02
C ASP A 128 24.16 -13.11 8.65
N ASN A 129 23.82 -12.41 7.56
CA ASN A 129 24.10 -12.84 6.20
C ASN A 129 25.34 -12.16 5.59
N GLN A 130 26.09 -11.37 6.37
CA GLN A 130 27.31 -10.65 5.96
C GLN A 130 27.10 -9.76 4.71
N LEU A 131 25.91 -9.17 4.59
CA LEU A 131 25.52 -8.40 3.43
C LEU A 131 26.19 -7.01 3.39
N GLN A 132 26.37 -6.49 2.19
CA GLN A 132 26.83 -5.13 1.96
C GLN A 132 25.66 -4.30 1.43
N LEU A 133 24.98 -3.57 2.30
CA LEU A 133 23.89 -2.71 1.90
C LEU A 133 24.44 -1.57 1.00
N ARG A 134 24.07 -1.60 -0.28
CA ARG A 134 24.52 -0.63 -1.28
C ARG A 134 23.51 0.44 -1.57
N HIS A 135 22.22 0.10 -1.48
CA HIS A 135 21.13 0.98 -1.86
C HIS A 135 19.96 0.87 -0.91
N ILE A 136 19.32 2.00 -0.64
CA ILE A 136 18.02 2.09 0.00
C ILE A 136 17.09 2.80 -0.99
N PHE A 137 16.00 2.14 -1.35
CA PHE A 137 14.95 2.67 -2.20
C PHE A 137 13.73 2.99 -1.34
N ILE A 138 13.27 4.24 -1.39
CA ILE A 138 12.08 4.67 -0.66
C ILE A 138 10.93 4.79 -1.67
N THR A 139 9.86 4.05 -1.43
CA THR A 139 8.68 4.07 -2.30
C THR A 139 7.97 5.42 -2.25
N HIS A 140 7.84 5.99 -1.04
CA HIS A 140 7.33 7.33 -0.81
C HIS A 140 7.70 7.82 0.60
N SER A 141 7.53 9.11 0.86
CA SER A 141 8.05 9.78 2.06
C SER A 141 7.09 9.80 3.27
N HIS A 142 6.11 8.91 3.34
CA HIS A 142 5.34 8.77 4.56
C HIS A 142 6.22 8.27 5.70
N HIS A 143 5.90 8.71 6.92
CA HIS A 143 6.78 8.50 8.08
C HIS A 143 7.03 7.02 8.37
N ASP A 144 6.03 6.18 8.23
CA ASP A 144 6.11 4.72 8.42
C ASP A 144 7.06 4.02 7.44
N HIS A 145 7.30 4.60 6.25
CA HIS A 145 8.26 4.08 5.27
C HIS A 145 9.70 4.53 5.49
N ILE A 146 9.91 5.64 6.24
CA ILE A 146 11.22 6.27 6.42
C ILE A 146 11.64 6.43 7.88
N ALA A 147 10.86 5.98 8.85
CA ALA A 147 11.11 6.23 10.27
C ALA A 147 12.49 5.73 10.72
N ALA A 148 12.91 4.57 10.25
CA ALA A 148 14.21 3.99 10.61
C ALA A 148 15.37 4.35 9.65
N LEU A 149 15.16 5.26 8.68
CA LEU A 149 16.18 5.60 7.68
C LEU A 149 17.47 6.17 8.28
N GLY A 150 17.37 6.90 9.37
CA GLY A 150 18.53 7.48 10.05
C GLY A 150 19.33 6.50 10.90
N ASP A 151 18.80 5.32 11.17
CA ASP A 151 19.40 4.28 12.00
C ASP A 151 20.06 3.17 11.17
N ILE A 152 19.79 3.12 9.85
CA ILE A 152 20.36 2.18 8.88
C ILE A 152 21.52 2.80 8.11
#